data_8df70b9b53f659d5f7f3eb88aa300dd0
#
_entry.id   8df70b9b53f659d5f7f3eb88aa300dd0
#
_cell.length_a   1.000
_cell.length_b   1.000
_cell.length_c   1.000
_cell.angle_alpha   90.00
_cell.angle_beta   90.00
_cell.angle_gamma   90.00
#
_symmetry.space_group_name_H-M   'P 1'
#
loop_
_entity.id
_entity.type
_entity.pdbx_description
1 polymer ?
#
loop_
_entity_poly.entity_id
_entity_poly.type
_entity_poly.pdbx_seq_one_letter_code
_entity_poly.pdbx_strand_id
1 'polypeptide(L)'
;MQLGAAARIGTTTQGLKRVISDLRAGVPIAVSLAPSFPAAFFPLPPVALFQILRGAGFIAVEETASVLPGILEERRRLAQGGLKFYIANSCPVVVSLVNRKYPHLRSYLFPGLSPMLSHAALLKKRFGGSTKVLFIGPCGAKKREAAANPGLVDYALTFREVKPWLEERYEEAWQTRSLSLPGCGLDPGLNHARQAVLAVAAGGRQAVEAVLDRLPADPPGPFLELLGCPSGCLGGSGMPNGLAMAARRGAVERYVAWIEEQSATEG
;
A
#
# COMPACT_ATOMS: atom_id res chain seq x y z
N MET A 1 11.86 28.86 -6.54
CA MET A 1 10.83 29.23 -5.53
C MET A 1 11.35 28.89 -4.15
N GLN A 2 11.55 29.90 -3.29
CA GLN A 2 12.16 29.79 -1.97
C GLN A 2 11.34 28.88 -1.06
N LEU A 3 12.01 27.92 -0.39
CA LEU A 3 11.47 27.09 0.70
C LEU A 3 11.19 27.99 1.92
N GLY A 4 10.09 28.68 1.90
CA GLY A 4 9.65 29.54 3.00
C GLY A 4 8.94 28.77 4.09
N ALA A 5 9.19 29.17 5.31
CA ALA A 5 8.60 28.82 6.59
C ALA A 5 9.02 27.49 7.22
N ALA A 6 9.74 27.62 8.34
CA ALA A 6 9.98 26.56 9.31
C ALA A 6 8.62 26.16 9.94
N ALA A 7 7.96 25.16 9.33
CA ALA A 7 6.74 24.59 9.84
C ALA A 7 6.98 23.97 11.23
N ARG A 8 6.09 24.21 12.17
CA ARG A 8 6.10 23.68 13.53
C ARG A 8 6.01 22.14 13.48
N ILE A 9 7.16 21.47 13.62
CA ILE A 9 7.29 20.01 13.58
C ILE A 9 6.79 19.42 14.92
N GLY A 10 5.49 19.57 15.22
CA GLY A 10 4.94 19.21 16.52
C GLY A 10 4.73 17.69 16.77
N THR A 11 4.56 16.86 15.73
CA THR A 11 4.23 15.42 15.90
C THR A 11 4.86 14.51 14.86
N THR A 12 5.88 14.96 14.14
CA THR A 12 6.51 14.19 13.05
C THR A 12 7.32 13.03 13.61
N THR A 13 7.00 11.79 13.17
CA THR A 13 7.75 10.60 13.59
C THR A 13 9.21 10.64 13.12
N GLN A 14 10.09 9.89 13.80
CA GLN A 14 11.50 9.83 13.41
C GLN A 14 11.68 9.33 11.97
N GLY A 15 10.84 8.39 11.52
CA GLY A 15 10.87 7.90 10.14
C GLY A 15 10.56 8.98 9.12
N LEU A 16 9.53 9.79 9.38
CA LEU A 16 9.16 10.90 8.49
C LEU A 16 10.23 12.01 8.48
N LYS A 17 10.85 12.30 9.64
CA LYS A 17 11.97 13.26 9.72
C LYS A 17 13.14 12.84 8.83
N ARG A 18 13.50 11.54 8.80
CA ARG A 18 14.54 11.01 7.92
C ARG A 18 14.18 11.16 6.44
N VAL A 19 12.96 10.80 6.06
CA VAL A 19 12.47 10.99 4.67
C VAL A 19 12.58 12.45 4.25
N ILE A 20 12.10 13.40 5.09
CA ILE A 20 12.18 14.84 4.82
C ILE A 20 13.65 15.31 4.70
N SER A 21 14.52 14.82 5.56
CA SER A 21 15.96 15.14 5.51
C SER A 21 16.60 14.67 4.20
N ASP A 22 16.30 13.45 3.78
CA ASP A 22 16.84 12.89 2.53
C ASP A 22 16.28 13.60 1.30
N LEU A 23 14.99 13.95 1.27
CA LEU A 23 14.41 14.77 0.20
C LEU A 23 15.11 16.13 0.08
N ARG A 24 15.39 16.78 1.21
CA ARG A 24 16.13 18.06 1.23
C ARG A 24 17.57 17.92 0.77
N ALA A 25 18.18 16.77 1.01
CA ALA A 25 19.53 16.43 0.54
C ALA A 25 19.57 15.98 -0.93
N GLY A 26 18.44 15.96 -1.64
CA GLY A 26 18.35 15.55 -3.03
C GLY A 26 18.48 14.03 -3.25
N VAL A 27 18.30 13.23 -2.20
CA VAL A 27 18.32 11.76 -2.33
C VAL A 27 17.12 11.31 -3.16
N PRO A 28 17.29 10.52 -4.23
CA PRO A 28 16.19 10.03 -5.03
C PRO A 28 15.33 9.04 -4.24
N ILE A 29 14.07 9.38 -4.01
CA ILE A 29 13.11 8.53 -3.29
C ILE A 29 11.90 8.28 -4.17
N ALA A 30 11.58 7.00 -4.42
CA ALA A 30 10.36 6.54 -5.07
C ALA A 30 9.33 6.08 -4.02
N VAL A 31 8.06 6.41 -4.22
CA VAL A 31 6.96 6.06 -3.32
C VAL A 31 6.19 4.85 -3.85
N SER A 32 6.03 3.85 -2.99
CA SER A 32 5.08 2.75 -3.14
C SER A 32 3.86 3.03 -2.28
N LEU A 33 2.71 3.34 -2.90
CA LEU A 33 1.50 3.77 -2.20
C LEU A 33 0.49 2.62 -2.10
N ALA A 34 0.10 2.26 -0.88
CA ALA A 34 -0.83 1.13 -0.66
C ALA A 34 -2.25 1.45 -1.17
N PRO A 35 -2.99 0.48 -1.76
CA PRO A 35 -4.26 0.69 -2.46
C PRO A 35 -5.40 1.29 -1.61
N SER A 36 -5.28 1.32 -0.30
CA SER A 36 -6.25 1.96 0.61
C SER A 36 -6.05 3.48 0.76
N PHE A 37 -5.14 4.08 0.01
CA PHE A 37 -4.84 5.52 0.08
C PHE A 37 -6.05 6.43 -0.24
N PRO A 38 -7.00 6.10 -1.15
CA PRO A 38 -8.14 6.97 -1.39
C PRO A 38 -9.00 7.16 -0.13
N ALA A 39 -9.12 6.12 0.69
CA ALA A 39 -9.81 6.20 1.97
C ALA A 39 -9.03 6.98 3.03
N ALA A 40 -7.70 6.89 3.01
CA ALA A 40 -6.85 7.54 4.01
C ALA A 40 -6.79 9.06 3.81
N PHE A 41 -6.79 9.51 2.57
CA PHE A 41 -6.63 10.92 2.21
C PHE A 41 -7.95 11.60 1.81
N PHE A 42 -9.06 10.87 1.86
CA PHE A 42 -10.38 11.49 1.65
C PHE A 42 -10.57 12.75 2.53
N PRO A 43 -11.12 13.86 2.00
CA PRO A 43 -11.78 14.00 0.69
C PRO A 43 -10.87 14.46 -0.47
N LEU A 44 -9.54 14.45 -0.29
CA LEU A 44 -8.60 14.83 -1.35
C LEU A 44 -8.76 13.89 -2.55
N PRO A 45 -8.90 14.40 -3.79
CA PRO A 45 -8.90 13.57 -4.98
C PRO A 45 -7.61 12.77 -5.09
N PRO A 46 -7.67 11.47 -5.47
CA PRO A 46 -6.48 10.63 -5.60
C PRO A 46 -5.38 11.23 -6.49
N VAL A 47 -5.74 11.81 -7.62
CA VAL A 47 -4.79 12.47 -8.54
C VAL A 47 -4.04 13.63 -7.85
N ALA A 48 -4.73 14.42 -7.04
CA ALA A 48 -4.11 15.52 -6.30
C ALA A 48 -3.07 15.01 -5.29
N LEU A 49 -3.30 13.84 -4.66
CA LEU A 49 -2.31 13.23 -3.76
C LEU A 49 -1.01 12.88 -4.50
N PHE A 50 -1.11 12.30 -5.71
CA PHE A 50 0.07 11.99 -6.53
C PHE A 50 0.84 13.26 -6.89
N GLN A 51 0.14 14.30 -7.28
CA GLN A 51 0.74 15.60 -7.60
C GLN A 51 1.43 16.23 -6.37
N ILE A 52 0.77 16.19 -5.21
CA ILE A 52 1.31 16.68 -3.94
C ILE A 52 2.61 15.94 -3.58
N LEU A 53 2.62 14.61 -3.68
CA LEU A 53 3.81 13.82 -3.37
C LEU A 53 4.95 14.11 -4.36
N ARG A 54 4.65 14.21 -5.66
CA ARG A 54 5.66 14.61 -6.66
C ARG A 54 6.18 16.02 -6.40
N GLY A 55 5.31 16.97 -6.09
CA GLY A 55 5.67 18.33 -5.69
C GLY A 55 6.48 18.41 -4.38
N ALA A 56 6.39 17.40 -3.52
CA ALA A 56 7.22 17.27 -2.33
C ALA A 56 8.67 16.86 -2.63
N GLY A 57 8.96 16.42 -3.86
CA GLY A 57 10.31 16.04 -4.31
C GLY A 57 10.52 14.55 -4.50
N PHE A 58 9.49 13.72 -4.41
CA PHE A 58 9.61 12.30 -4.76
C PHE A 58 9.76 12.12 -6.26
N ILE A 59 10.76 11.32 -6.67
CA ILE A 59 11.07 11.11 -8.10
C ILE A 59 9.99 10.28 -8.83
N ALA A 60 9.31 9.41 -8.09
CA ALA A 60 8.20 8.60 -8.57
C ALA A 60 7.19 8.37 -7.45
N VAL A 61 5.91 8.27 -7.82
CA VAL A 61 4.83 7.89 -6.92
C VAL A 61 3.97 6.89 -7.68
N GLU A 62 3.97 5.64 -7.22
CA GLU A 62 3.26 4.55 -7.89
C GLU A 62 2.44 3.75 -6.88
N GLU A 63 1.37 3.12 -7.36
CA GLU A 63 0.58 2.23 -6.51
C GLU A 63 1.28 0.89 -6.31
N THR A 64 1.29 0.40 -5.07
CA THR A 64 1.75 -0.96 -4.76
C THR A 64 0.95 -2.02 -5.56
N ALA A 65 -0.28 -1.71 -5.96
CA ALA A 65 -1.13 -2.59 -6.74
C ALA A 65 -0.61 -2.87 -8.15
N SER A 66 0.28 -2.06 -8.69
CA SER A 66 0.86 -2.23 -10.04
C SER A 66 1.55 -3.58 -10.27
N VAL A 67 2.02 -4.24 -9.20
CA VAL A 67 2.65 -5.58 -9.29
C VAL A 67 1.66 -6.74 -9.22
N LEU A 68 0.37 -6.49 -8.98
CA LEU A 68 -0.62 -7.55 -8.81
C LEU A 68 -0.80 -8.45 -10.04
N PRO A 69 -0.78 -7.95 -11.29
CA PRO A 69 -0.87 -8.83 -12.45
C PRO A 69 0.24 -9.88 -12.48
N GLY A 70 1.48 -9.48 -12.21
CA GLY A 70 2.61 -10.41 -12.13
C GLY A 70 2.47 -11.43 -10.99
N ILE A 71 2.02 -10.98 -9.83
CA ILE A 71 1.76 -11.85 -8.68
C ILE A 71 0.63 -12.84 -9.00
N LEU A 72 -0.46 -12.40 -9.63
CA LEU A 72 -1.58 -13.26 -10.01
C LEU A 72 -1.14 -14.32 -11.05
N GLU A 73 -0.31 -13.95 -11.98
CA GLU A 73 0.24 -14.90 -12.97
C GLU A 73 1.14 -15.94 -12.29
N GLU A 74 2.01 -15.54 -11.37
CA GLU A 74 2.81 -16.46 -10.57
C GLU A 74 1.93 -17.40 -9.73
N ARG A 75 0.86 -16.86 -9.14
CA ARG A 75 -0.14 -17.65 -8.40
C ARG A 75 -0.81 -18.71 -9.28
N ARG A 76 -1.18 -18.35 -10.53
CA ARG A 76 -1.76 -19.30 -11.48
C ARG A 76 -0.79 -20.43 -11.82
N ARG A 77 0.49 -20.11 -12.05
CA ARG A 77 1.54 -21.11 -12.30
C ARG A 77 1.72 -22.07 -11.13
N LEU A 78 1.75 -21.55 -9.91
CA LEU A 78 1.89 -22.34 -8.70
C LEU A 78 0.66 -23.23 -8.44
N ALA A 79 -0.55 -22.76 -8.76
CA ALA A 79 -1.77 -23.56 -8.65
C ALA A 79 -1.76 -24.82 -9.54
N GLN A 80 -0.98 -24.80 -10.63
CA GLN A 80 -0.75 -25.97 -11.50
C GLN A 80 0.26 -26.97 -10.90
N GLY A 81 1.00 -26.57 -9.86
CA GLY A 81 2.09 -27.35 -9.23
C GLY A 81 1.66 -28.38 -8.16
N GLY A 82 0.36 -28.64 -7.99
CA GLY A 82 -0.16 -29.77 -7.17
C GLY A 82 -0.55 -29.41 -5.72
N LEU A 83 -0.31 -28.20 -5.19
CA LEU A 83 -0.89 -27.79 -3.92
C LEU A 83 -2.36 -27.41 -4.09
N LYS A 84 -3.22 -27.87 -3.16
CA LYS A 84 -4.67 -27.59 -3.21
C LYS A 84 -4.99 -26.09 -3.03
N PHE A 85 -4.12 -25.35 -2.33
CA PHE A 85 -4.31 -23.92 -2.07
C PHE A 85 -3.00 -23.25 -1.67
N TYR A 86 -3.00 -21.93 -1.71
CA TYR A 86 -1.95 -21.08 -1.14
C TYR A 86 -2.56 -20.02 -0.23
N ILE A 87 -1.85 -19.67 0.85
CA ILE A 87 -2.16 -18.53 1.71
C ILE A 87 -1.31 -17.35 1.24
N ALA A 88 -1.96 -16.22 0.90
CA ALA A 88 -1.27 -15.01 0.47
C ALA A 88 -0.36 -14.47 1.57
N ASN A 89 0.81 -13.99 1.18
CA ASN A 89 1.78 -13.34 2.07
C ASN A 89 1.63 -11.81 2.13
N SER A 90 0.52 -11.28 1.62
CA SER A 90 0.25 -9.83 1.58
C SER A 90 0.18 -9.20 2.97
N CYS A 91 -0.33 -9.94 3.96
CA CYS A 91 -0.50 -9.48 5.33
C CYS A 91 0.57 -10.05 6.28
N PRO A 92 1.53 -9.23 6.77
CA PRO A 92 2.58 -9.71 7.67
C PRO A 92 2.05 -10.21 9.03
N VAL A 93 0.84 -9.79 9.42
CA VAL A 93 0.18 -10.30 10.64
C VAL A 93 -0.25 -11.75 10.43
N VAL A 94 -0.82 -12.07 9.27
CA VAL A 94 -1.22 -13.44 8.91
C VAL A 94 0.01 -14.34 8.75
N VAL A 95 1.04 -13.88 8.04
CA VAL A 95 2.31 -14.61 7.92
C VAL A 95 2.90 -14.93 9.29
N SER A 96 2.92 -13.94 10.20
CA SER A 96 3.38 -14.16 11.57
C SER A 96 2.50 -15.14 12.35
N LEU A 97 1.19 -15.09 12.16
CA LEU A 97 0.23 -16.00 12.79
C LEU A 97 0.45 -17.44 12.32
N VAL A 98 0.57 -17.67 11.01
CA VAL A 98 0.87 -18.98 10.42
C VAL A 98 2.20 -19.51 10.96
N ASN A 99 3.25 -18.71 10.96
CA ASN A 99 4.56 -19.14 11.43
C ASN A 99 4.60 -19.51 12.93
N ARG A 100 3.77 -18.88 13.78
CA ARG A 100 3.80 -19.08 15.22
C ARG A 100 2.77 -20.10 15.71
N LYS A 101 1.53 -20.00 15.22
CA LYS A 101 0.40 -20.80 15.72
C LYS A 101 0.05 -21.97 14.82
N TYR A 102 0.34 -21.88 13.51
CA TYR A 102 -0.02 -22.88 12.50
C TYR A 102 1.20 -23.36 11.70
N PRO A 103 2.27 -23.88 12.36
CA PRO A 103 3.52 -24.22 11.65
C PRO A 103 3.35 -25.28 10.56
N HIS A 104 2.34 -26.13 10.65
CA HIS A 104 1.96 -27.13 9.64
C HIS A 104 1.42 -26.50 8.34
N LEU A 105 1.02 -25.22 8.38
CA LEU A 105 0.55 -24.47 7.20
C LEU A 105 1.65 -23.65 6.51
N ARG A 106 2.89 -23.67 7.00
CA ARG A 106 4.00 -22.86 6.43
C ARG A 106 4.25 -23.16 4.96
N SER A 107 4.17 -24.43 4.56
CA SER A 107 4.36 -24.84 3.16
C SER A 107 3.28 -24.35 2.21
N TYR A 108 2.15 -23.87 2.75
CA TYR A 108 1.06 -23.28 1.98
C TYR A 108 1.15 -21.76 1.88
N LEU A 109 2.09 -21.12 2.59
CA LEU A 109 2.35 -19.69 2.39
C LEU A 109 2.90 -19.49 0.97
N PHE A 110 2.38 -18.45 0.29
CA PHE A 110 2.92 -18.05 -1.01
C PHE A 110 4.42 -17.77 -0.90
N PRO A 111 5.27 -18.44 -1.70
CA PRO A 111 6.72 -18.38 -1.52
C PRO A 111 7.38 -17.12 -2.05
N GLY A 112 6.67 -16.35 -2.90
CA GLY A 112 7.18 -15.13 -3.51
C GLY A 112 7.26 -13.94 -2.53
N LEU A 113 7.74 -12.81 -3.03
CA LEU A 113 7.75 -11.56 -2.28
C LEU A 113 6.32 -11.06 -2.03
N SER A 114 6.09 -10.38 -0.92
CA SER A 114 4.81 -9.68 -0.69
C SER A 114 4.65 -8.54 -1.72
N PRO A 115 3.41 -8.07 -1.98
CA PRO A 115 3.20 -6.95 -2.92
C PRO A 115 4.07 -5.72 -2.62
N MET A 116 4.26 -5.36 -1.35
CA MET A 116 5.14 -4.27 -0.95
C MET A 116 6.59 -4.51 -1.38
N LEU A 117 7.12 -5.70 -1.12
CA LEU A 117 8.50 -6.05 -1.44
C LEU A 117 8.71 -6.23 -2.95
N SER A 118 7.75 -6.83 -3.64
CA SER A 118 7.76 -6.96 -5.11
C SER A 118 7.78 -5.60 -5.79
N HIS A 119 6.94 -4.66 -5.33
CA HIS A 119 6.90 -3.32 -5.88
C HIS A 119 8.18 -2.54 -5.58
N ALA A 120 8.72 -2.68 -4.38
CA ALA A 120 10.00 -2.06 -4.04
C ALA A 120 11.15 -2.57 -4.93
N ALA A 121 11.20 -3.88 -5.20
CA ALA A 121 12.17 -4.45 -6.13
C ALA A 121 12.00 -3.89 -7.56
N LEU A 122 10.75 -3.75 -8.02
CA LEU A 122 10.44 -3.17 -9.33
C LEU A 122 10.89 -1.70 -9.41
N LEU A 123 10.60 -0.89 -8.39
CA LEU A 123 11.01 0.51 -8.33
C LEU A 123 12.54 0.66 -8.36
N LYS A 124 13.28 -0.16 -7.58
CA LYS A 124 14.75 -0.16 -7.61
C LYS A 124 15.30 -0.61 -8.95
N LYS A 125 14.67 -1.59 -9.61
CA LYS A 125 15.06 -2.01 -10.97
C LYS A 125 14.85 -0.89 -11.99
N ARG A 126 13.75 -0.14 -11.87
CA ARG A 126 13.35 0.89 -12.84
C ARG A 126 14.11 2.20 -12.66
N PHE A 127 14.34 2.63 -11.43
CA PHE A 127 14.96 3.92 -11.10
C PHE A 127 16.42 3.83 -10.63
N GLY A 128 16.98 2.63 -10.60
CA GLY A 128 18.34 2.36 -10.16
C GLY A 128 18.44 1.91 -8.70
N GLY A 129 19.43 1.06 -8.40
CA GLY A 129 19.61 0.45 -7.08
C GLY A 129 19.91 1.43 -5.94
N SER A 130 20.42 2.63 -6.25
CA SER A 130 20.65 3.72 -5.28
C SER A 130 19.37 4.47 -4.88
N THR A 131 18.28 4.32 -5.65
CA THR A 131 16.98 4.92 -5.33
C THR A 131 16.44 4.33 -4.02
N LYS A 132 16.09 5.18 -3.09
CA LYS A 132 15.41 4.77 -1.87
C LYS A 132 13.92 4.54 -2.14
N VAL A 133 13.35 3.54 -1.51
CA VAL A 133 11.91 3.23 -1.61
C VAL A 133 11.23 3.53 -0.30
N LEU A 134 10.22 4.41 -0.38
CA LEU A 134 9.30 4.71 0.71
C LEU A 134 7.96 3.99 0.47
N PHE A 135 7.61 3.06 1.34
CA PHE A 135 6.25 2.52 1.39
C PHE A 135 5.37 3.38 2.28
N ILE A 136 4.21 3.79 1.78
CA ILE A 136 3.17 4.51 2.55
C ILE A 136 1.90 3.65 2.55
N GLY A 137 1.42 3.26 3.76
CA GLY A 137 0.29 2.35 3.83
C GLY A 137 -0.47 2.33 5.16
N PRO A 138 -1.49 1.46 5.28
CA PRO A 138 -2.40 1.42 6.42
C PRO A 138 -1.87 0.66 7.63
N CYS A 139 -0.62 0.11 7.59
CA CYS A 139 -0.26 -0.97 8.50
C CYS A 139 1.10 -0.77 9.18
N GLY A 140 1.11 -0.69 10.52
CA GLY A 140 2.34 -0.67 11.30
C GLY A 140 3.17 -1.97 11.21
N ALA A 141 2.54 -3.13 10.91
CA ALA A 141 3.26 -4.38 10.75
C ALA A 141 4.14 -4.40 9.49
N LYS A 142 3.82 -3.62 8.46
CA LYS A 142 4.67 -3.43 7.27
C LYS A 142 6.02 -2.78 7.59
N LYS A 143 6.13 -2.01 8.68
CA LYS A 143 7.42 -1.49 9.14
C LYS A 143 8.38 -2.61 9.56
N ARG A 144 7.86 -3.65 10.24
CA ARG A 144 8.67 -4.81 10.63
C ARG A 144 9.08 -5.65 9.42
N GLU A 145 8.17 -5.80 8.47
CA GLU A 145 8.46 -6.48 7.20
C GLU A 145 9.54 -5.74 6.41
N ALA A 146 9.45 -4.42 6.30
CA ALA A 146 10.48 -3.59 5.68
C ALA A 146 11.85 -3.74 6.38
N ALA A 147 11.86 -3.68 7.71
CA ALA A 147 13.09 -3.85 8.51
C ALA A 147 13.73 -5.25 8.37
N ALA A 148 12.91 -6.28 8.12
CA ALA A 148 13.38 -7.64 7.87
C ALA A 148 13.90 -7.85 6.44
N ASN A 149 13.73 -6.89 5.54
CA ASN A 149 14.15 -6.96 4.13
C ASN A 149 14.98 -5.72 3.76
N PRO A 150 16.17 -5.55 4.39
CA PRO A 150 17.03 -4.42 4.10
C PRO A 150 17.45 -4.44 2.63
N GLY A 151 17.54 -3.26 2.03
CA GLY A 151 17.91 -3.12 0.61
C GLY A 151 16.72 -3.12 -0.36
N LEU A 152 15.51 -3.52 0.06
CA LEU A 152 14.30 -3.37 -0.76
C LEU A 152 13.50 -2.14 -0.36
N VAL A 153 13.01 -2.05 0.88
CA VAL A 153 12.24 -0.93 1.39
C VAL A 153 13.08 -0.15 2.40
N ASP A 154 13.41 1.08 2.07
CA ASP A 154 14.27 1.93 2.92
C ASP A 154 13.46 2.63 4.02
N TYR A 155 12.21 2.99 3.71
CA TYR A 155 11.28 3.63 4.63
C TYR A 155 9.90 3.01 4.54
N ALA A 156 9.26 2.79 5.68
CA ALA A 156 7.86 2.39 5.76
C ALA A 156 7.13 3.31 6.73
N LEU A 157 6.17 4.08 6.22
CA LEU A 157 5.36 5.02 6.98
C LEU A 157 3.89 4.66 6.85
N THR A 158 3.13 4.98 7.89
CA THR A 158 1.67 4.84 7.84
C THR A 158 1.04 6.11 7.27
N PHE A 159 -0.17 5.97 6.72
CA PHE A 159 -0.95 7.12 6.28
C PHE A 159 -1.16 8.14 7.41
N ARG A 160 -1.37 7.64 8.64
CA ARG A 160 -1.52 8.48 9.83
C ARG A 160 -0.29 9.33 10.13
N GLU A 161 0.91 8.84 9.81
CA GLU A 161 2.15 9.59 10.00
C GLU A 161 2.40 10.63 8.92
N VAL A 162 2.00 10.32 7.68
CA VAL A 162 2.29 11.17 6.52
C VAL A 162 1.23 12.25 6.32
N LYS A 163 -0.05 11.94 6.57
CA LYS A 163 -1.17 12.83 6.30
C LYS A 163 -1.03 14.23 6.92
N PRO A 164 -0.73 14.39 8.22
CA PRO A 164 -0.60 15.72 8.82
C PRO A 164 0.49 16.57 8.18
N TRP A 165 1.61 15.96 7.79
CA TRP A 165 2.69 16.65 7.10
C TRP A 165 2.28 17.15 5.71
N LEU A 166 1.50 16.36 4.97
CA LEU A 166 0.98 16.78 3.67
C LEU A 166 -0.09 17.85 3.80
N GLU A 167 -1.00 17.72 4.77
CA GLU A 167 -2.05 18.72 5.06
C GLU A 167 -1.45 20.08 5.39
N GLU A 168 -0.45 20.13 6.27
CA GLU A 168 0.23 21.38 6.64
C GLU A 168 0.97 22.01 5.45
N ARG A 169 1.62 21.20 4.62
CA ARG A 169 2.46 21.68 3.52
C ARG A 169 1.64 22.12 2.29
N TYR A 170 0.47 21.55 2.10
CA TYR A 170 -0.40 21.75 0.93
C TYR A 170 -1.81 22.12 1.34
N GLU A 171 -1.94 22.99 2.35
CA GLU A 171 -3.21 23.37 2.95
C GLU A 171 -4.23 23.86 1.92
N GLU A 172 -3.82 24.71 0.98
CA GLU A 172 -4.68 25.23 -0.08
C GLU A 172 -5.25 24.09 -0.96
N ALA A 173 -4.41 23.15 -1.38
CA ALA A 173 -4.86 21.99 -2.17
C ALA A 173 -5.84 21.10 -1.39
N TRP A 174 -5.67 21.01 -0.08
CA TRP A 174 -6.55 20.28 0.81
C TRP A 174 -7.92 20.94 0.97
N GLN A 175 -7.94 22.28 1.10
CA GLN A 175 -9.15 23.07 1.24
C GLN A 175 -9.94 23.15 -0.06
N THR A 176 -9.28 23.42 -1.18
CA THR A 176 -9.92 23.56 -2.50
C THR A 176 -10.22 22.21 -3.15
N ARG A 177 -9.66 21.10 -2.65
CA ARG A 177 -9.73 19.77 -3.25
C ARG A 177 -9.24 19.76 -4.70
N SER A 178 -8.39 20.69 -5.04
CA SER A 178 -7.85 20.89 -6.38
C SER A 178 -6.38 21.23 -6.30
N LEU A 179 -5.60 20.73 -7.24
CA LEU A 179 -4.23 21.15 -7.45
C LEU A 179 -3.96 21.17 -8.95
N SER A 180 -3.58 22.33 -9.47
CA SER A 180 -3.10 22.45 -10.85
C SER A 180 -1.57 22.49 -10.83
N LEU A 181 -0.93 21.34 -11.03
CA LEU A 181 0.51 21.27 -11.30
C LEU A 181 0.71 20.92 -12.79
N PRO A 182 1.52 21.67 -13.53
CA PRO A 182 1.81 21.34 -14.93
C PRO A 182 2.58 20.01 -15.03
N GLY A 183 2.20 19.15 -15.97
CA GLY A 183 3.02 18.02 -16.42
C GLY A 183 2.92 16.71 -15.65
N CYS A 184 1.94 16.52 -14.77
CA CYS A 184 1.70 15.21 -14.16
C CYS A 184 0.71 14.38 -14.99
N GLY A 185 1.20 13.68 -16.01
CA GLY A 185 0.46 12.59 -16.64
C GLY A 185 0.11 11.50 -15.61
N LEU A 186 -1.04 10.86 -15.78
CA LEU A 186 -1.40 9.68 -15.01
C LEU A 186 -0.40 8.56 -15.33
N ASP A 187 0.16 7.93 -14.29
CA ASP A 187 1.04 6.77 -14.46
C ASP A 187 0.17 5.54 -14.81
N PRO A 188 0.46 4.78 -15.87
CA PRO A 188 -0.37 3.65 -16.30
C PRO A 188 -0.48 2.49 -15.30
N GLY A 189 0.16 2.59 -14.11
CA GLY A 189 0.04 1.63 -13.01
C GLY A 189 -1.28 1.68 -12.22
N LEU A 190 -2.20 2.59 -12.52
CA LEU A 190 -3.41 2.86 -11.71
C LEU A 190 -4.50 1.77 -11.76
N ASN A 191 -4.46 0.84 -12.70
CA ASN A 191 -5.58 -0.08 -13.01
C ASN A 191 -5.79 -1.27 -12.06
N HIS A 192 -5.08 -1.38 -10.94
CA HIS A 192 -5.07 -2.63 -10.16
C HIS A 192 -5.61 -2.54 -8.72
N ALA A 193 -6.07 -1.36 -8.29
CA ALA A 193 -6.55 -1.11 -6.92
C ALA A 193 -7.74 -2.00 -6.51
N ARG A 194 -8.64 -2.34 -7.43
CA ARG A 194 -9.84 -3.13 -7.16
C ARG A 194 -9.54 -4.52 -6.61
N GLN A 195 -8.58 -5.22 -7.22
CA GLN A 195 -8.23 -6.60 -6.85
C GLN A 195 -7.58 -6.69 -5.47
N ALA A 196 -6.86 -5.62 -5.06
CA ALA A 196 -6.15 -5.59 -3.79
C ALA A 196 -7.03 -5.28 -2.57
N VAL A 197 -8.15 -4.57 -2.77
CA VAL A 197 -8.95 -4.03 -1.65
C VAL A 197 -10.25 -4.81 -1.43
N LEU A 198 -10.84 -5.37 -2.48
CA LEU A 198 -12.17 -6.01 -2.41
C LEU A 198 -12.12 -7.54 -2.34
N ALA A 199 -11.05 -8.19 -2.78
CA ALA A 199 -10.92 -9.65 -2.79
C ALA A 199 -10.33 -10.17 -1.46
N VAL A 200 -11.08 -10.10 -0.36
CA VAL A 200 -10.65 -10.62 0.95
C VAL A 200 -11.50 -11.82 1.32
N ALA A 201 -10.88 -13.00 1.45
CA ALA A 201 -11.54 -14.21 1.91
C ALA A 201 -11.92 -14.14 3.40
N ALA A 202 -11.07 -13.51 4.25
CA ALA A 202 -11.38 -13.23 5.63
C ALA A 202 -10.63 -11.97 6.13
N GLY A 203 -11.31 -11.16 6.95
CA GLY A 203 -10.74 -9.98 7.62
C GLY A 203 -11.01 -9.99 9.12
N GLY A 204 -9.97 -9.65 9.90
CA GLY A 204 -9.99 -9.72 11.35
C GLY A 204 -9.47 -11.03 11.89
N ARG A 205 -8.81 -10.95 13.05
CA ARG A 205 -8.07 -12.07 13.63
C ARG A 205 -8.94 -13.32 13.83
N GLN A 206 -10.12 -13.16 14.40
CA GLN A 206 -11.02 -14.27 14.68
C GLN A 206 -11.47 -14.99 13.40
N ALA A 207 -11.87 -14.24 12.36
CA ALA A 207 -12.27 -14.82 11.08
C ALA A 207 -11.09 -15.52 10.37
N VAL A 208 -9.89 -14.94 10.45
CA VAL A 208 -8.67 -15.55 9.92
C VAL A 208 -8.35 -16.85 10.64
N GLU A 209 -8.37 -16.87 11.98
CA GLU A 209 -8.12 -18.09 12.76
C GLU A 209 -9.17 -19.16 12.45
N ALA A 210 -10.45 -18.81 12.31
CA ALA A 210 -11.51 -19.76 11.94
C ALA A 210 -11.31 -20.39 10.54
N VAL A 211 -10.68 -19.68 9.60
CA VAL A 211 -10.27 -20.27 8.32
C VAL A 211 -9.07 -21.18 8.50
N LEU A 212 -8.02 -20.71 9.21
CA LEU A 212 -6.78 -21.46 9.40
C LEU A 212 -7.00 -22.78 10.19
N ASP A 213 -7.93 -22.79 11.16
CA ASP A 213 -8.27 -23.97 11.97
C ASP A 213 -8.85 -25.12 11.12
N ARG A 214 -9.47 -24.82 9.95
CA ARG A 214 -10.04 -25.83 9.04
C ARG A 214 -9.06 -26.33 7.99
N LEU A 215 -7.91 -25.65 7.83
CA LEU A 215 -6.91 -26.04 6.84
C LEU A 215 -5.99 -27.17 7.36
N PRO A 216 -5.50 -28.06 6.47
CA PRO A 216 -5.67 -28.06 5.01
C PRO A 216 -6.88 -28.85 4.52
N ALA A 217 -7.75 -29.32 5.40
CA ALA A 217 -8.83 -30.26 5.03
C ALA A 217 -9.91 -29.61 4.15
N ASP A 218 -10.31 -28.37 4.48
CA ASP A 218 -11.41 -27.64 3.84
C ASP A 218 -10.97 -26.23 3.41
N PRO A 219 -10.19 -26.08 2.32
CA PRO A 219 -9.83 -24.76 1.81
C PRO A 219 -11.01 -24.11 1.09
N PRO A 220 -11.35 -22.84 1.38
CA PRO A 220 -12.44 -22.13 0.71
C PRO A 220 -12.11 -21.75 -0.75
N GLY A 221 -10.92 -22.06 -1.23
CA GLY A 221 -10.50 -21.81 -2.61
C GLY A 221 -8.99 -22.05 -2.80
N PRO A 222 -8.51 -21.95 -4.03
CA PRO A 222 -7.12 -22.23 -4.37
C PRO A 222 -6.17 -21.12 -3.92
N PHE A 223 -6.68 -19.93 -3.59
CA PHE A 223 -5.89 -18.80 -3.14
C PHE A 223 -6.60 -18.02 -2.04
N LEU A 224 -5.99 -17.98 -0.85
CA LEU A 224 -6.59 -17.37 0.34
C LEU A 224 -5.93 -16.02 0.62
N GLU A 225 -6.65 -14.94 0.39
CA GLU A 225 -6.25 -13.59 0.79
C GLU A 225 -6.81 -13.31 2.20
N LEU A 226 -5.98 -13.46 3.21
CA LEU A 226 -6.34 -13.31 4.62
C LEU A 226 -5.73 -12.03 5.18
N LEU A 227 -6.55 -11.20 5.83
CA LEU A 227 -6.11 -9.91 6.40
C LEU A 227 -6.38 -9.87 7.91
N GLY A 228 -5.35 -9.62 8.71
CA GLY A 228 -5.43 -9.65 10.16
C GLY A 228 -6.24 -8.52 10.81
N CYS A 229 -6.55 -7.44 10.09
CA CYS A 229 -7.36 -6.32 10.59
C CYS A 229 -8.84 -6.50 10.30
N PRO A 230 -9.75 -6.06 11.20
CA PRO A 230 -11.17 -5.96 10.90
C PRO A 230 -11.38 -5.08 9.66
N SER A 231 -12.24 -5.51 8.74
CA SER A 231 -12.47 -4.84 7.45
C SER A 231 -11.21 -4.71 6.57
N GLY A 232 -10.23 -5.61 6.74
CA GLY A 232 -9.00 -5.63 5.97
C GLY A 232 -8.13 -4.39 6.18
N CYS A 233 -7.41 -3.98 5.13
CA CYS A 233 -6.50 -2.84 5.19
C CYS A 233 -7.20 -1.50 5.46
N LEU A 234 -8.49 -1.35 5.14
CA LEU A 234 -9.27 -0.15 5.46
C LEU A 234 -9.47 0.04 6.98
N GLY A 235 -9.42 -1.05 7.76
CA GLY A 235 -9.41 -1.06 9.23
C GLY A 235 -8.01 -1.08 9.83
N GLY A 236 -6.96 -0.86 9.04
CA GLY A 236 -5.56 -0.97 9.47
C GLY A 236 -5.17 0.06 10.53
N SER A 237 -4.25 -0.32 11.43
CA SER A 237 -3.79 0.52 12.55
C SER A 237 -3.11 1.83 12.12
N GLY A 238 -2.66 1.93 10.88
CA GLY A 238 -2.04 3.12 10.29
C GLY A 238 -2.98 3.98 9.47
N MET A 239 -4.29 3.65 9.43
CA MET A 239 -5.30 4.51 8.83
C MET A 239 -5.54 5.75 9.70
N PRO A 240 -5.78 6.94 9.12
CA PRO A 240 -6.21 8.12 9.87
C PRO A 240 -7.54 7.86 10.59
N ASN A 241 -7.75 8.55 11.70
CA ASN A 241 -9.00 8.51 12.45
C ASN A 241 -10.10 9.36 11.78
N GLY A 242 -11.33 9.24 12.24
CA GLY A 242 -12.42 10.18 11.93
C GLY A 242 -13.30 9.79 10.73
N LEU A 243 -12.91 8.85 9.87
CA LEU A 243 -13.75 8.43 8.75
C LEU A 243 -14.40 7.07 9.04
N ALA A 244 -15.74 7.01 8.95
CA ALA A 244 -16.51 5.78 9.11
C ALA A 244 -16.16 4.74 8.03
N MET A 245 -16.29 3.45 8.34
CA MET A 245 -15.90 2.37 7.44
C MET A 245 -16.65 2.39 6.10
N ALA A 246 -17.94 2.72 6.10
CA ALA A 246 -18.72 2.87 4.88
C ALA A 246 -18.15 3.97 3.97
N ALA A 247 -17.77 5.11 4.55
CA ALA A 247 -17.16 6.20 3.79
C ALA A 247 -15.76 5.83 3.25
N ARG A 248 -14.97 5.04 4.01
CA ARG A 248 -13.67 4.49 3.54
C ARG A 248 -13.87 3.58 2.32
N ARG A 249 -14.85 2.69 2.36
CA ARG A 249 -15.19 1.82 1.23
C ARG A 249 -15.64 2.63 0.02
N GLY A 250 -16.59 3.54 0.21
CA GLY A 250 -17.06 4.40 -0.87
C GLY A 250 -15.96 5.28 -1.50
N ALA A 251 -14.95 5.70 -0.75
CA ALA A 251 -13.82 6.45 -1.31
C ALA A 251 -12.99 5.58 -2.26
N VAL A 252 -12.74 4.31 -1.90
CA VAL A 252 -12.01 3.37 -2.75
C VAL A 252 -12.84 2.96 -3.97
N GLU A 253 -14.13 2.67 -3.79
CA GLU A 253 -15.04 2.30 -4.88
C GLU A 253 -15.14 3.40 -5.93
N ARG A 254 -15.28 4.67 -5.51
CA ARG A 254 -15.26 5.81 -6.44
C ARG A 254 -13.94 5.96 -7.20
N TYR A 255 -12.83 5.69 -6.53
CA TYR A 255 -11.53 5.73 -7.20
C TYR A 255 -11.39 4.63 -8.24
N VAL A 256 -11.83 3.42 -7.93
CA VAL A 256 -11.81 2.30 -8.87
C VAL A 256 -12.71 2.58 -10.08
N ALA A 257 -13.94 3.07 -9.86
CA ALA A 257 -14.85 3.43 -10.93
C ALA A 257 -14.24 4.51 -11.85
N TRP A 258 -13.63 5.53 -11.25
CA TRP A 258 -12.95 6.58 -12.01
C TRP A 258 -11.82 6.04 -12.89
N ILE A 259 -10.99 5.10 -12.39
CA ILE A 259 -9.92 4.46 -13.19
C ILE A 259 -10.52 3.67 -14.36
N GLU A 260 -11.59 2.90 -14.11
CA GLU A 260 -12.27 2.10 -15.14
C GLU A 260 -12.80 3.01 -16.28
N GLU A 261 -13.38 4.17 -15.94
CA GLU A 261 -13.84 5.17 -16.92
C GLU A 261 -12.69 5.75 -17.76
N GLN A 262 -11.53 6.10 -17.12
CA GLN A 262 -10.37 6.62 -17.85
C GLN A 262 -9.80 5.58 -18.82
N SER A 263 -9.72 4.32 -18.42
CA SER A 263 -9.21 3.23 -19.25
C SER A 263 -10.11 2.92 -20.46
N ALA A 264 -11.43 3.13 -20.33
CA ALA A 264 -12.38 2.94 -21.42
C ALA A 264 -12.33 4.06 -22.47
N THR A 265 -11.80 5.24 -22.13
CA THR A 265 -11.67 6.40 -23.05
C THR A 265 -10.36 6.41 -23.84
N GLU A 266 -9.37 5.62 -23.44
CA GLU A 266 -8.06 5.53 -24.12
C GLU A 266 -7.94 4.33 -25.08
N GLY A 267 -8.93 3.44 -25.17
CA GLY A 267 -9.00 2.27 -26.06
C GLY A 267 -9.99 2.46 -27.19
#